data_65e795bf4e37df9fb720e327cfce1306
#
_entry.id   65e795bf4e37df9fb720e327cfce1306
#
_cell.length_a   1.000
_cell.length_b   1.000
_cell.length_c   1.000
_cell.angle_alpha   90.00
_cell.angle_beta   90.00
_cell.angle_gamma   90.00
#
_symmetry.space_group_name_H-M   'P 1'
#
loop_
_entity.id
_entity.type
_entity.pdbx_description
1 polymer ?
#
loop_
_entity_poly.entity_id
_entity_poly.type
_entity_poly.pdbx_seq_one_letter_code
_entity_poly.pdbx_strand_id
1 'polypeptide(L)'
;MDKKYLFGAMFAMTVAFSATTTSCSENDDPKTEKEQPSADLDYTASNAKAWGNYMKNVAILLNNDAEKLYSQWAENYHTTEVNTGVPFAELFKQHDSRSGYNNVKACAQEIVEKMAEIANEVGSAKIGDPYAKWVSGKTTEALYAVESWYSWHSRDDYTNNIRSIANAYYGKLDGSATNMAENSMAKALEGTAIDKTIRQQITDAENAIQDITQPFRNHIGSVEA
;
A
#
# COMPACT_ATOMS: atom_id res chain seq x y z
N MET A 1 3.30 -21.81 -12.30
CA MET A 1 3.15 -20.35 -11.97
C MET A 1 4.28 -19.98 -11.06
N ASP A 2 4.99 -18.92 -11.34
CA ASP A 2 6.21 -18.56 -10.61
C ASP A 2 5.82 -18.10 -9.21
N LYS A 3 6.43 -18.67 -8.18
CA LYS A 3 6.11 -18.45 -6.75
C LYS A 3 6.16 -16.96 -6.32
N LYS A 4 6.90 -16.16 -7.08
CA LYS A 4 6.98 -14.70 -6.91
C LYS A 4 5.66 -13.98 -7.17
N TYR A 5 4.82 -14.51 -8.06
CA TYR A 5 3.53 -13.89 -8.39
C TYR A 5 2.43 -14.16 -7.36
N LEU A 6 2.54 -15.25 -6.59
CA LEU A 6 1.53 -15.57 -5.60
C LEU A 6 1.61 -14.67 -4.36
N PHE A 7 2.84 -14.32 -3.93
CA PHE A 7 3.05 -13.39 -2.81
C PHE A 7 2.85 -11.94 -3.24
N GLY A 8 3.26 -11.59 -4.45
CA GLY A 8 2.91 -10.32 -5.09
C GLY A 8 1.41 -10.11 -5.19
N ALA A 9 0.64 -11.16 -5.51
CA ALA A 9 -0.82 -11.10 -5.57
C ALA A 9 -1.48 -10.94 -4.18
N MET A 10 -0.91 -11.54 -3.13
CA MET A 10 -1.44 -11.41 -1.76
C MET A 10 -1.07 -10.08 -1.11
N PHE A 11 0.10 -9.52 -1.43
CA PHE A 11 0.50 -8.18 -0.98
C PHE A 11 -0.05 -7.08 -1.90
N ALA A 12 -0.18 -7.37 -3.21
CA ALA A 12 -0.83 -6.47 -4.16
C ALA A 12 -2.34 -6.37 -3.94
N MET A 13 -2.99 -7.33 -3.27
CA MET A 13 -4.39 -7.16 -2.86
C MET A 13 -4.56 -6.10 -1.76
N THR A 14 -3.54 -5.83 -0.95
CA THR A 14 -3.56 -4.67 -0.05
C THR A 14 -3.17 -3.37 -0.74
N VAL A 15 -2.41 -3.44 -1.85
CA VAL A 15 -1.98 -2.29 -2.66
C VAL A 15 -2.83 -2.11 -3.93
N ALA A 16 -3.33 -3.19 -4.53
CA ALA A 16 -4.13 -3.14 -5.76
C ALA A 16 -5.55 -2.58 -5.58
N PHE A 17 -5.98 -2.29 -4.36
CA PHE A 17 -7.24 -1.59 -4.15
C PHE A 17 -7.18 -0.12 -4.58
N SER A 18 -5.98 0.44 -4.71
CA SER A 18 -5.80 1.78 -5.25
C SER A 18 -5.66 1.82 -6.79
N ALA A 19 -5.36 0.70 -7.43
CA ALA A 19 -5.09 0.67 -8.88
C ALA A 19 -6.29 0.33 -9.76
N THR A 20 -7.42 -0.12 -9.21
CA THR A 20 -8.57 -0.57 -10.02
C THR A 20 -9.64 0.50 -10.26
N THR A 21 -9.44 1.73 -9.82
CA THR A 21 -10.35 2.83 -10.16
C THR A 21 -9.97 3.58 -11.45
N THR A 22 -8.91 3.15 -12.15
CA THR A 22 -8.49 3.79 -13.41
C THR A 22 -9.07 3.14 -14.67
N SER A 23 -10.09 2.31 -14.55
CA SER A 23 -10.77 1.75 -15.72
C SER A 23 -12.16 2.34 -15.89
N CYS A 24 -12.24 3.56 -16.37
CA CYS A 24 -13.43 4.03 -17.06
C CYS A 24 -13.05 4.92 -18.24
N SER A 25 -13.20 4.31 -19.41
CA SER A 25 -13.35 4.88 -20.73
C SER A 25 -12.18 5.67 -21.32
N GLU A 26 -11.42 5.00 -22.13
CA GLU A 26 -10.91 5.57 -23.37
C GLU A 26 -12.10 6.03 -24.23
N ASN A 27 -12.30 7.32 -24.28
CA ASN A 27 -12.83 8.02 -25.43
C ASN A 27 -11.96 9.26 -25.59
N ASP A 28 -10.89 9.07 -26.34
CA ASP A 28 -10.02 10.14 -26.80
C ASP A 28 -10.78 10.99 -27.82
N ASP A 29 -11.39 12.05 -27.32
CA ASP A 29 -11.70 13.22 -28.16
C ASP A 29 -10.67 14.32 -27.84
N PRO A 30 -9.76 14.68 -28.74
CA PRO A 30 -8.59 15.51 -28.44
C PRO A 30 -8.85 17.00 -28.35
N LYS A 31 -10.06 17.48 -28.18
CA LYS A 31 -10.41 18.91 -28.28
C LYS A 31 -11.29 19.51 -27.20
N THR A 32 -11.54 18.86 -26.11
CA THR A 32 -12.12 19.52 -24.93
C THR A 32 -11.07 19.58 -23.85
N GLU A 33 -10.68 20.78 -23.42
CA GLU A 33 -10.06 20.97 -22.11
C GLU A 33 -10.95 20.20 -21.13
N LYS A 34 -10.47 19.04 -20.66
CA LYS A 34 -11.18 18.30 -19.64
C LYS A 34 -11.23 19.21 -18.42
N GLU A 35 -12.40 19.76 -18.12
CA GLU A 35 -12.62 20.45 -16.86
C GLU A 35 -12.01 19.59 -15.76
N GLN A 36 -11.22 20.22 -14.92
CA GLN A 36 -10.63 19.57 -13.75
C GLN A 36 -11.80 18.92 -12.99
N PRO A 37 -11.79 17.60 -12.77
CA PRO A 37 -12.90 16.95 -12.10
C PRO A 37 -13.14 17.66 -10.78
N SER A 38 -14.35 18.18 -10.59
CA SER A 38 -14.71 18.87 -9.37
C SER A 38 -14.41 17.96 -8.19
N ALA A 39 -13.66 18.48 -7.21
CA ALA A 39 -13.48 17.81 -5.94
C ALA A 39 -14.81 17.66 -5.19
N ASP A 40 -15.77 18.48 -5.56
CA ASP A 40 -17.08 18.56 -4.95
C ASP A 40 -18.06 17.70 -5.75
N LEU A 41 -18.06 16.40 -5.45
CA LEU A 41 -19.12 15.53 -5.90
C LEU A 41 -20.39 15.88 -5.11
N ASP A 42 -21.42 16.32 -5.79
CA ASP A 42 -22.71 16.56 -5.16
C ASP A 42 -23.45 15.23 -4.94
N TYR A 43 -23.33 14.72 -3.73
CA TYR A 43 -24.05 13.51 -3.30
C TYR A 43 -25.52 13.78 -2.92
N THR A 44 -25.97 15.02 -2.96
CA THR A 44 -27.37 15.41 -2.68
C THR A 44 -28.22 15.47 -3.93
N ALA A 45 -27.60 15.39 -5.10
CA ALA A 45 -28.25 15.42 -6.40
C ALA A 45 -29.13 14.17 -6.68
N SER A 46 -29.77 14.16 -7.81
CA SER A 46 -30.64 13.05 -8.25
C SER A 46 -29.95 11.70 -8.35
N ASN A 47 -28.60 11.68 -8.42
CA ASN A 47 -27.77 10.49 -8.47
C ASN A 47 -27.31 9.98 -7.08
N ALA A 48 -27.65 10.63 -5.97
CA ALA A 48 -27.22 10.28 -4.62
C ALA A 48 -27.51 8.80 -4.28
N LYS A 49 -28.68 8.30 -4.69
CA LYS A 49 -29.05 6.90 -4.50
C LYS A 49 -28.13 5.94 -5.26
N ALA A 50 -27.74 6.28 -6.49
CA ALA A 50 -26.83 5.46 -7.29
C ALA A 50 -25.44 5.44 -6.65
N TRP A 51 -24.93 6.58 -6.19
CA TRP A 51 -23.67 6.68 -5.46
C TRP A 51 -23.69 5.88 -4.15
N GLY A 52 -24.76 6.00 -3.37
CA GLY A 52 -24.92 5.21 -2.15
C GLY A 52 -24.92 3.71 -2.41
N ASN A 53 -25.58 3.24 -3.45
CA ASN A 53 -25.56 1.83 -3.87
C ASN A 53 -24.16 1.40 -4.33
N TYR A 54 -23.46 2.23 -5.10
CA TYR A 54 -22.08 1.95 -5.52
C TYR A 54 -21.14 1.79 -4.31
N MET A 55 -21.14 2.76 -3.40
CA MET A 55 -20.32 2.71 -2.18
C MET A 55 -20.62 1.45 -1.34
N LYS A 56 -21.90 1.12 -1.18
CA LYS A 56 -22.30 -0.09 -0.45
C LYS A 56 -21.77 -1.36 -1.11
N ASN A 57 -21.86 -1.47 -2.43
CA ASN A 57 -21.37 -2.65 -3.15
C ASN A 57 -19.84 -2.75 -3.08
N VAL A 58 -19.12 -1.62 -3.19
CA VAL A 58 -17.65 -1.59 -3.03
C VAL A 58 -17.27 -2.02 -1.61
N ALA A 59 -17.96 -1.54 -0.59
CA ALA A 59 -17.71 -1.95 0.80
C ALA A 59 -17.95 -3.46 1.01
N ILE A 60 -18.98 -4.04 0.40
CA ILE A 60 -19.24 -5.48 0.45
C ILE A 60 -18.10 -6.26 -0.23
N LEU A 61 -17.65 -5.83 -1.40
CA LEU A 61 -16.53 -6.47 -2.09
C LEU A 61 -15.24 -6.40 -1.26
N LEU A 62 -14.95 -5.24 -0.69
CA LEU A 62 -13.79 -5.05 0.20
C LEU A 62 -13.86 -5.98 1.41
N ASN A 63 -15.03 -6.08 2.05
CA ASN A 63 -15.20 -7.00 3.18
C ASN A 63 -14.95 -8.45 2.78
N ASN A 64 -15.51 -8.89 1.65
CA ASN A 64 -15.32 -10.26 1.16
C ASN A 64 -13.84 -10.56 0.84
N ASP A 65 -13.10 -9.59 0.29
CA ASP A 65 -11.69 -9.77 -0.01
C ASP A 65 -10.82 -9.75 1.26
N ALA A 66 -11.18 -8.92 2.23
CA ALA A 66 -10.54 -8.91 3.56
C ALA A 66 -10.76 -10.24 4.31
N GLU A 67 -11.99 -10.79 4.26
CA GLU A 67 -12.31 -12.10 4.83
C GLU A 67 -11.50 -13.22 4.17
N LYS A 68 -11.38 -13.21 2.84
CA LYS A 68 -10.55 -14.18 2.12
C LYS A 68 -9.08 -14.08 2.52
N LEU A 69 -8.54 -12.84 2.60
CA LEU A 69 -7.17 -12.62 3.03
C LEU A 69 -6.96 -13.13 4.44
N TYR A 70 -7.85 -12.78 5.37
CA TYR A 70 -7.80 -13.26 6.74
C TYR A 70 -7.82 -14.81 6.80
N SER A 71 -8.73 -15.44 6.08
CA SER A 71 -8.85 -16.91 6.06
C SER A 71 -7.55 -17.56 5.56
N GLN A 72 -6.94 -17.05 4.50
CA GLN A 72 -5.67 -17.56 3.98
C GLN A 72 -4.53 -17.46 5.02
N TRP A 73 -4.47 -16.35 5.74
CA TRP A 73 -3.40 -16.10 6.70
C TRP A 73 -3.60 -16.76 8.05
N ALA A 74 -4.83 -16.83 8.54
CA ALA A 74 -5.14 -17.19 9.92
C ALA A 74 -5.86 -18.55 10.09
N GLU A 75 -6.46 -19.09 9.02
CA GLU A 75 -7.28 -20.29 9.13
C GLU A 75 -6.78 -21.42 8.23
N ASN A 76 -6.79 -21.24 6.92
CA ASN A 76 -6.43 -22.27 5.96
C ASN A 76 -5.90 -21.68 4.66
N TYR A 77 -4.61 -21.86 4.43
CA TYR A 77 -3.99 -21.47 3.16
C TYR A 77 -4.33 -22.49 2.06
N HIS A 78 -4.96 -22.01 1.00
CA HIS A 78 -5.27 -22.81 -0.16
C HIS A 78 -5.08 -22.02 -1.46
N THR A 79 -4.73 -22.74 -2.50
CA THR A 79 -4.73 -22.28 -3.88
C THR A 79 -5.73 -23.11 -4.68
N THR A 80 -5.85 -22.86 -5.97
CA THR A 80 -6.65 -23.71 -6.87
C THR A 80 -6.17 -25.16 -6.93
N GLU A 81 -4.90 -25.39 -6.59
CA GLU A 81 -4.24 -26.71 -6.72
C GLU A 81 -4.02 -27.41 -5.38
N VAL A 82 -3.89 -26.63 -4.29
CA VAL A 82 -3.48 -27.14 -2.99
C VAL A 82 -4.36 -26.58 -1.89
N ASN A 83 -4.92 -27.46 -1.06
CA ASN A 83 -5.49 -27.11 0.23
C ASN A 83 -4.56 -27.65 1.32
N THR A 84 -3.96 -26.77 2.10
CA THR A 84 -2.94 -27.15 3.08
C THR A 84 -3.53 -27.60 4.41
N GLY A 85 -4.77 -27.20 4.73
CA GLY A 85 -5.38 -27.40 6.03
C GLY A 85 -4.72 -26.61 7.18
N VAL A 86 -3.79 -25.70 6.85
CA VAL A 86 -2.98 -24.95 7.81
C VAL A 86 -2.93 -23.47 7.38
N PRO A 87 -2.98 -22.51 8.32
CA PRO A 87 -2.81 -21.09 8.00
C PRO A 87 -1.48 -20.79 7.32
N PHE A 88 -1.48 -19.84 6.39
CA PHE A 88 -0.20 -19.40 5.76
C PHE A 88 0.81 -18.90 6.79
N ALA A 89 0.34 -18.16 7.82
CA ALA A 89 1.21 -17.66 8.89
C ALA A 89 1.98 -18.79 9.60
N GLU A 90 1.34 -19.94 9.83
CA GLU A 90 2.02 -21.08 10.44
C GLU A 90 2.99 -21.77 9.48
N LEU A 91 2.63 -21.92 8.21
CA LEU A 91 3.53 -22.46 7.19
C LEU A 91 4.78 -21.57 7.05
N PHE A 92 4.59 -20.27 7.04
CA PHE A 92 5.69 -19.30 6.94
C PHE A 92 6.61 -19.34 8.16
N LYS A 93 6.05 -19.35 9.37
CA LYS A 93 6.82 -19.47 10.63
C LYS A 93 7.62 -20.77 10.71
N GLN A 94 7.06 -21.86 10.24
CA GLN A 94 7.69 -23.18 10.25
C GLN A 94 8.66 -23.39 9.09
N HIS A 95 8.78 -22.43 8.18
CA HIS A 95 9.56 -22.50 6.96
C HIS A 95 9.14 -23.72 6.09
N ASP A 96 7.86 -24.05 6.12
CA ASP A 96 7.29 -25.17 5.38
C ASP A 96 7.29 -24.84 3.88
N SER A 97 7.77 -25.79 3.08
CA SER A 97 7.88 -25.61 1.62
C SER A 97 6.56 -25.28 0.92
N ARG A 98 5.40 -25.62 1.55
CA ARG A 98 4.08 -25.27 1.05
C ARG A 98 3.80 -23.78 1.08
N SER A 99 4.49 -23.02 1.95
CA SER A 99 4.45 -21.55 1.92
C SER A 99 5.22 -20.94 0.74
N GLY A 100 6.07 -21.72 0.08
CA GLY A 100 7.02 -21.23 -0.92
C GLY A 100 8.39 -20.87 -0.33
N TYR A 101 8.52 -20.82 0.99
CA TYR A 101 9.72 -20.43 1.72
C TYR A 101 10.16 -21.58 2.64
N ASN A 102 11.26 -22.22 2.33
CA ASN A 102 11.70 -23.48 2.96
C ASN A 102 12.84 -23.32 3.96
N ASN A 103 13.19 -22.11 4.34
CA ASN A 103 14.20 -21.81 5.35
C ASN A 103 14.05 -20.39 5.90
N VAL A 104 14.62 -20.14 7.08
CA VAL A 104 14.59 -18.85 7.79
C VAL A 104 15.07 -17.69 6.94
N LYS A 105 16.17 -17.90 6.21
CA LYS A 105 16.78 -16.87 5.37
C LYS A 105 15.82 -16.43 4.26
N ALA A 106 15.15 -17.37 3.61
CA ALA A 106 14.19 -17.06 2.54
C ALA A 106 12.99 -16.26 3.09
N CYS A 107 12.49 -16.63 4.27
CA CYS A 107 11.41 -15.89 4.93
C CYS A 107 11.84 -14.46 5.30
N ALA A 108 12.99 -14.32 5.95
CA ALA A 108 13.51 -13.01 6.35
C ALA A 108 13.83 -12.13 5.13
N GLN A 109 14.41 -12.70 4.09
CA GLN A 109 14.72 -11.99 2.85
C GLN A 109 13.44 -11.46 2.19
N GLU A 110 12.38 -12.27 2.10
CA GLU A 110 11.11 -11.83 1.52
C GLU A 110 10.52 -10.65 2.29
N ILE A 111 10.54 -10.68 3.63
CA ILE A 111 10.04 -9.55 4.44
C ILE A 111 10.86 -8.28 4.12
N VAL A 112 12.18 -8.37 4.11
CA VAL A 112 13.05 -7.21 3.84
C VAL A 112 12.85 -6.68 2.41
N GLU A 113 12.75 -7.56 1.42
CA GLU A 113 12.48 -7.17 0.03
C GLU A 113 11.14 -6.45 -0.10
N LYS A 114 10.08 -6.92 0.59
CA LYS A 114 8.76 -6.26 0.58
C LYS A 114 8.76 -4.93 1.32
N MET A 115 9.49 -4.79 2.41
CA MET A 115 9.69 -3.50 3.08
C MET A 115 10.37 -2.49 2.14
N ALA A 116 11.41 -2.90 1.42
CA ALA A 116 12.12 -2.07 0.46
C ALA A 116 11.23 -1.71 -0.75
N GLU A 117 10.42 -2.65 -1.23
CA GLU A 117 9.46 -2.43 -2.32
C GLU A 117 8.41 -1.38 -1.94
N ILE A 118 7.82 -1.46 -0.74
CA ILE A 118 6.89 -0.46 -0.22
C ILE A 118 7.55 0.92 -0.14
N ALA A 119 8.75 1.01 0.42
CA ALA A 119 9.46 2.29 0.52
C ALA A 119 9.71 2.93 -0.85
N ASN A 120 10.16 2.11 -1.82
CA ASN A 120 10.38 2.57 -3.19
C ASN A 120 9.07 2.97 -3.87
N GLU A 121 8.00 2.24 -3.67
CA GLU A 121 6.69 2.56 -4.24
C GLU A 121 6.16 3.90 -3.71
N VAL A 122 6.25 4.14 -2.41
CA VAL A 122 5.83 5.42 -1.82
C VAL A 122 6.67 6.57 -2.37
N GLY A 123 7.99 6.44 -2.35
CA GLY A 123 8.87 7.51 -2.80
C GLY A 123 8.81 7.77 -4.31
N SER A 124 8.87 6.72 -5.11
CA SER A 124 9.01 6.85 -6.56
C SER A 124 7.68 6.90 -7.30
N ALA A 125 6.74 5.98 -6.99
CA ALA A 125 5.51 5.87 -7.75
C ALA A 125 4.41 6.80 -7.20
N LYS A 126 4.22 6.83 -5.87
CA LYS A 126 3.07 7.53 -5.27
C LYS A 126 3.32 9.03 -5.09
N ILE A 127 4.57 9.44 -4.82
CA ILE A 127 4.96 10.85 -4.63
C ILE A 127 5.76 11.34 -5.83
N GLY A 128 6.80 10.63 -6.20
CA GLY A 128 7.76 11.06 -7.23
C GLY A 128 7.16 11.15 -8.63
N ASP A 129 6.33 10.20 -9.05
CA ASP A 129 5.73 10.22 -10.40
C ASP A 129 4.74 11.39 -10.58
N PRO A 130 3.78 11.66 -9.68
CA PRO A 130 2.97 12.87 -9.73
C PRO A 130 3.81 14.15 -9.77
N TYR A 131 4.83 14.24 -8.92
CA TYR A 131 5.71 15.39 -8.89
C TYR A 131 6.49 15.58 -10.20
N ALA A 132 7.09 14.51 -10.74
CA ALA A 132 7.82 14.56 -12.00
C ALA A 132 6.94 14.99 -13.18
N LYS A 133 5.70 14.52 -13.23
CA LYS A 133 4.70 14.98 -14.21
C LYS A 133 4.38 16.46 -14.03
N TRP A 134 4.19 16.89 -12.79
CA TRP A 134 3.90 18.29 -12.47
C TRP A 134 5.01 19.23 -12.95
N VAL A 135 6.26 18.96 -12.58
CA VAL A 135 7.41 19.81 -12.97
C VAL A 135 7.70 19.78 -14.47
N SER A 136 7.29 18.71 -15.17
CA SER A 136 7.38 18.63 -16.64
C SER A 136 6.24 19.36 -17.38
N GLY A 137 5.33 20.04 -16.65
CA GLY A 137 4.19 20.75 -17.21
C GLY A 137 2.97 19.88 -17.54
N LYS A 138 3.01 18.59 -17.22
CA LYS A 138 1.91 17.64 -17.41
C LYS A 138 0.96 17.64 -16.21
N THR A 139 0.43 18.81 -15.89
CA THR A 139 -0.31 19.02 -14.64
C THR A 139 -1.56 18.16 -14.52
N THR A 140 -2.29 17.93 -15.60
CA THR A 140 -3.46 17.04 -15.62
C THR A 140 -3.07 15.59 -15.38
N GLU A 141 -2.01 15.10 -16.04
CA GLU A 141 -1.50 13.74 -15.81
C GLU A 141 -0.99 13.57 -14.38
N ALA A 142 -0.32 14.59 -13.83
CA ALA A 142 0.14 14.62 -12.45
C ALA A 142 -1.01 14.45 -11.46
N LEU A 143 -2.09 15.19 -11.67
CA LEU A 143 -3.28 15.16 -10.84
C LEU A 143 -3.90 13.75 -10.79
N TYR A 144 -4.05 13.11 -11.95
CA TYR A 144 -4.63 11.76 -12.02
C TYR A 144 -3.68 10.64 -11.59
N ALA A 145 -2.38 10.92 -11.46
CA ALA A 145 -1.41 9.97 -10.95
C ALA A 145 -1.42 9.88 -9.41
N VAL A 146 -2.08 10.83 -8.72
CA VAL A 146 -2.16 10.83 -7.25
C VAL A 146 -3.10 9.73 -6.77
N GLU A 147 -2.60 8.86 -5.92
CA GLU A 147 -3.40 7.85 -5.21
C GLU A 147 -4.38 8.52 -4.24
N SER A 148 -5.52 7.86 -3.98
CA SER A 148 -6.58 8.37 -3.09
C SER A 148 -7.12 9.74 -3.51
N TRP A 149 -7.15 9.97 -4.81
CA TRP A 149 -7.50 11.22 -5.44
C TRP A 149 -8.89 11.74 -5.04
N TYR A 150 -9.87 10.85 -4.95
CA TYR A 150 -11.24 11.21 -4.59
C TYR A 150 -11.46 11.39 -3.09
N SER A 151 -10.74 10.63 -2.26
CA SER A 151 -10.91 10.64 -0.80
C SER A 151 -10.07 11.68 -0.10
N TRP A 152 -9.07 12.24 -0.77
CA TRP A 152 -8.08 13.20 -0.24
C TRP A 152 -7.19 12.66 0.87
N HIS A 153 -7.07 11.34 0.97
CA HIS A 153 -6.35 10.65 2.05
C HIS A 153 -4.94 10.21 1.67
N SER A 154 -4.38 10.72 0.55
CA SER A 154 -3.05 10.29 0.06
C SER A 154 -1.98 10.34 1.15
N ARG A 155 -1.91 11.42 1.94
CA ARG A 155 -0.94 11.55 3.02
C ARG A 155 -1.11 10.47 4.09
N ASP A 156 -2.34 10.18 4.49
CA ASP A 156 -2.63 9.15 5.49
C ASP A 156 -2.29 7.76 4.96
N ASP A 157 -2.60 7.50 3.70
CA ASP A 157 -2.28 6.23 3.03
C ASP A 157 -0.78 6.02 2.91
N TYR A 158 -0.02 7.04 2.51
CA TYR A 158 1.44 6.97 2.42
C TYR A 158 2.09 6.80 3.80
N THR A 159 1.60 7.51 4.80
CA THR A 159 2.05 7.33 6.20
C THR A 159 1.80 5.89 6.66
N ASN A 160 0.62 5.32 6.37
CA ASN A 160 0.31 3.95 6.74
C ASN A 160 1.17 2.92 5.98
N ASN A 161 1.59 3.21 4.75
CA ASN A 161 2.56 2.38 4.05
C ASN A 161 3.91 2.35 4.81
N ILE A 162 4.44 3.50 5.25
CA ILE A 162 5.68 3.53 6.04
C ILE A 162 5.49 2.87 7.41
N ARG A 163 4.35 3.05 8.07
CA ARG A 163 4.01 2.34 9.30
C ARG A 163 3.96 0.83 9.13
N SER A 164 3.55 0.33 7.96
CA SER A 164 3.60 -1.11 7.69
C SER A 164 5.03 -1.65 7.66
N ILE A 165 5.99 -0.86 7.16
CA ILE A 165 7.42 -1.16 7.25
C ILE A 165 7.87 -1.19 8.71
N ALA A 166 7.50 -0.17 9.50
CA ALA A 166 7.80 -0.13 10.94
C ALA A 166 7.25 -1.36 11.67
N ASN A 167 5.99 -1.72 11.40
CA ASN A 167 5.35 -2.89 12.00
C ASN A 167 6.10 -4.19 11.67
N ALA A 168 6.53 -4.36 10.43
CA ALA A 168 7.33 -5.53 10.02
C ALA A 168 8.71 -5.53 10.68
N TYR A 169 9.39 -4.38 10.75
CA TYR A 169 10.70 -4.25 11.37
C TYR A 169 10.67 -4.49 12.88
N TYR A 170 9.71 -3.89 13.58
CA TYR A 170 9.53 -4.05 15.01
C TYR A 170 8.78 -5.34 15.40
N GLY A 171 8.22 -6.06 14.44
CA GLY A 171 7.50 -7.31 14.64
C GLY A 171 6.21 -7.16 15.44
N LYS A 172 5.56 -6.00 15.39
CA LYS A 172 4.39 -5.68 16.20
C LYS A 172 3.54 -4.58 15.54
N LEU A 173 2.22 -4.65 15.67
CA LEU A 173 1.35 -3.54 15.31
C LEU A 173 1.68 -2.32 16.17
N ASP A 174 1.67 -1.14 15.56
CA ASP A 174 2.14 0.11 16.18
C ASP A 174 3.55 -0.02 16.76
N GLY A 175 4.39 -0.77 16.04
CA GLY A 175 5.77 -1.06 16.40
C GLY A 175 6.61 0.22 16.44
N SER A 176 7.47 0.32 17.46
CA SER A 176 8.37 1.45 17.68
C SER A 176 9.60 1.01 18.46
N ALA A 177 10.53 1.94 18.66
CA ALA A 177 11.73 1.69 19.46
C ALA A 177 11.43 1.22 20.90
N THR A 178 10.26 1.59 21.43
CA THR A 178 9.81 1.21 22.79
C THR A 178 8.71 0.14 22.76
N ASN A 179 8.22 -0.27 21.59
CA ASN A 179 7.17 -1.26 21.40
C ASN A 179 7.57 -2.23 20.28
N MET A 180 8.51 -3.15 20.57
CA MET A 180 8.97 -4.16 19.63
C MET A 180 8.86 -5.57 20.22
N ALA A 181 8.77 -6.56 19.34
CA ALA A 181 8.77 -7.96 19.74
C ALA A 181 10.20 -8.44 20.02
N GLU A 182 10.37 -9.33 20.99
CA GLU A 182 11.68 -9.90 21.36
C GLU A 182 12.35 -10.67 20.22
N ASN A 183 11.57 -11.20 19.31
CA ASN A 183 12.05 -11.93 18.13
C ASN A 183 11.95 -11.11 16.82
N SER A 184 11.88 -9.78 16.93
CA SER A 184 11.84 -8.88 15.77
C SER A 184 13.21 -8.66 15.13
N MET A 185 13.22 -8.15 13.90
CA MET A 185 14.44 -7.67 13.24
C MET A 185 15.09 -6.53 14.03
N ALA A 186 14.27 -5.62 14.54
CA ALA A 186 14.72 -4.50 15.37
C ALA A 186 15.46 -4.98 16.63
N LYS A 187 14.98 -6.05 17.25
CA LYS A 187 15.63 -6.64 18.43
C LYS A 187 16.92 -7.36 18.06
N ALA A 188 16.92 -8.11 16.96
CA ALA A 188 18.11 -8.82 16.47
C ALA A 188 19.25 -7.87 16.07
N LEU A 189 18.93 -6.67 15.61
CA LEU A 189 19.89 -5.66 15.13
C LEU A 189 20.16 -4.56 16.17
N GLU A 190 19.55 -4.64 17.34
CA GLU A 190 19.56 -3.58 18.36
C GLU A 190 20.97 -3.05 18.65
N GLY A 191 21.12 -1.74 18.60
CA GLY A 191 22.38 -1.03 18.86
C GLY A 191 23.38 -1.01 17.73
N THR A 192 23.14 -1.72 16.62
CA THR A 192 24.01 -1.67 15.44
C THR A 192 23.82 -0.35 14.66
N ALA A 193 24.79 -0.03 13.79
CA ALA A 193 24.67 1.15 12.92
C ALA A 193 23.48 1.02 11.95
N ILE A 194 23.20 -0.18 11.45
CA ILE A 194 22.11 -0.42 10.52
C ILE A 194 20.73 -0.25 11.21
N ASP A 195 20.60 -0.71 12.47
CA ASP A 195 19.40 -0.51 13.27
C ASP A 195 19.09 0.99 13.44
N LYS A 196 20.12 1.76 13.81
CA LYS A 196 19.99 3.22 13.97
C LYS A 196 19.55 3.89 12.67
N THR A 197 20.14 3.48 11.55
CA THR A 197 19.80 4.01 10.23
C THR A 197 18.36 3.69 9.85
N ILE A 198 17.91 2.44 10.01
CA ILE A 198 16.54 2.04 9.66
C ILE A 198 15.52 2.81 10.51
N ARG A 199 15.73 2.91 11.82
CA ARG A 199 14.84 3.64 12.73
C ARG A 199 14.74 5.11 12.35
N GLN A 200 15.89 5.73 12.03
CA GLN A 200 15.92 7.13 11.61
C GLN A 200 15.18 7.32 10.28
N GLN A 201 15.44 6.48 9.28
CA GLN A 201 14.77 6.58 7.97
C GLN A 201 13.26 6.37 8.05
N ILE A 202 12.76 5.46 8.89
CA ILE A 202 11.32 5.31 9.13
C ILE A 202 10.74 6.62 9.67
N THR A 203 11.37 7.19 10.70
CA THR A 203 10.92 8.45 11.31
C THR A 203 10.97 9.61 10.32
N ASP A 204 12.06 9.74 9.56
CA ASP A 204 12.24 10.81 8.59
C ASP A 204 11.21 10.72 7.46
N ALA A 205 10.93 9.50 6.97
CA ALA A 205 9.92 9.28 5.94
C ALA A 205 8.50 9.63 6.43
N GLU A 206 8.14 9.21 7.66
CA GLU A 206 6.84 9.58 8.25
C GLU A 206 6.71 11.10 8.39
N ASN A 207 7.74 11.78 8.89
CA ASN A 207 7.74 13.23 9.05
C ASN A 207 7.64 13.94 7.70
N ALA A 208 8.45 13.55 6.71
CA ALA A 208 8.41 14.14 5.37
C ALA A 208 7.03 13.99 4.71
N ILE A 209 6.37 12.85 4.87
CA ILE A 209 5.01 12.64 4.37
C ILE A 209 4.01 13.53 5.12
N GLN A 210 4.16 13.67 6.45
CA GLN A 210 3.27 14.53 7.25
C GLN A 210 3.43 16.01 6.93
N ASP A 211 4.60 16.44 6.44
CA ASP A 211 4.86 17.80 6.00
C ASP A 211 4.23 18.13 4.62
N ILE A 212 3.80 17.12 3.86
CA ILE A 212 3.07 17.33 2.60
C ILE A 212 1.77 18.09 2.87
N THR A 213 1.60 19.24 2.19
CA THR A 213 0.38 20.04 2.29
C THR A 213 -0.83 19.26 1.78
N GLN A 214 -1.91 19.25 2.55
CA GLN A 214 -3.15 18.56 2.16
C GLN A 214 -4.13 19.49 1.42
N PRO A 215 -4.94 18.94 0.51
CA PRO A 215 -4.81 17.59 -0.06
C PRO A 215 -3.65 17.53 -1.04
N PHE A 216 -2.88 16.47 -1.03
CA PHE A 216 -1.66 16.33 -1.86
C PHE A 216 -1.93 16.64 -3.34
N ARG A 217 -3.02 16.15 -3.90
CA ARG A 217 -3.38 16.40 -5.29
C ARG A 217 -3.46 17.89 -5.68
N ASN A 218 -3.77 18.78 -4.73
CA ASN A 218 -3.84 20.22 -4.96
C ASN A 218 -2.50 20.92 -4.72
N HIS A 219 -1.53 20.19 -4.15
CA HIS A 219 -0.24 20.73 -3.69
C HIS A 219 0.96 19.92 -4.22
N ILE A 220 0.80 19.21 -5.34
CA ILE A 220 1.86 18.39 -5.93
C ILE A 220 3.14 19.20 -6.14
N GLY A 221 3.02 20.43 -6.62
CA GLY A 221 4.16 21.30 -6.87
C GLY A 221 4.85 21.88 -5.62
N SER A 222 4.30 21.65 -4.42
CA SER A 222 4.90 22.11 -3.16
C SER A 222 5.79 21.04 -2.51
N VAL A 223 5.88 19.85 -3.07
CA VAL A 223 6.82 18.82 -2.62
C VAL A 223 8.22 19.25 -3.00
N GLU A 224 9.09 19.46 -2.02
CA GLU A 224 10.51 19.66 -2.27
C GLU A 224 11.15 18.32 -2.64
N ALA A 225 11.97 18.33 -3.69
CA ALA A 225 12.60 17.15 -4.27
C ALA A 225 13.75 16.60 -3.39
#